data_206db32929f11346e032b989ac009cc3
#
_entry.id   206db32929f11346e032b989ac009cc3
#
_cell.length_a   1.000
_cell.length_b   1.000
_cell.length_c   1.000
_cell.angle_alpha   90.00
_cell.angle_beta   90.00
_cell.angle_gamma   90.00
#
_symmetry.space_group_name_H-M   'P 1'
#
loop_
_entity.id
_entity.type
_entity.pdbx_description
1 polymer ?
#
loop_
_entity_poly.entity_id
_entity_poly.type
_entity_poly.pdbx_seq_one_letter_code
_entity_poly.pdbx_strand_id
1 'polypeptide(L)'
;MKNQYFGDINDYRKYGLLRAIISATKLRPLVAWMLTPDDGGRDGNFTTYLEDPDRWENYDRPLFLGLNQLFSSELERSVALLEGTSLLERSAYFSDVVPDDGDGRTEWFRRLERCAEAHNFVFLDPDNGLEVRSRPHGRRNSSKYLFLHEVK
;
A
#
# COMPACT_ATOMS: atom_id res chain seq x y z
N MET A 1 2.37 5.36 -2.33
CA MET A 1 2.27 4.14 -3.17
C MET A 1 1.86 4.50 -4.59
N LYS A 2 2.29 3.76 -5.61
CA LYS A 2 1.81 3.86 -7.00
C LYS A 2 1.35 2.49 -7.47
N ASN A 3 0.40 2.47 -8.41
CA ASN A 3 -0.05 1.20 -8.99
C ASN A 3 1.10 0.46 -9.71
N GLN A 4 1.97 1.19 -10.40
CA GLN A 4 3.15 0.60 -11.05
C GLN A 4 4.13 -0.11 -10.10
N TYR A 5 4.05 0.12 -8.77
CA TYR A 5 4.89 -0.55 -7.77
C TYR A 5 4.29 -1.87 -7.26
N PHE A 6 3.00 -2.09 -7.53
CA PHE A 6 2.31 -3.28 -7.03
C PHE A 6 3.10 -4.56 -7.32
N GLY A 7 3.32 -5.35 -6.27
CA GLY A 7 4.02 -6.64 -6.33
C GLY A 7 5.55 -6.56 -6.40
N ASP A 8 6.14 -5.38 -6.20
CA ASP A 8 7.58 -5.27 -5.92
C ASP A 8 7.98 -6.07 -4.67
N ILE A 9 9.25 -6.42 -4.53
CA ILE A 9 9.77 -7.16 -3.36
C ILE A 9 9.44 -6.46 -2.03
N ASN A 10 9.33 -5.14 -2.00
CA ASN A 10 8.96 -4.42 -0.79
C ASN A 10 7.47 -4.60 -0.47
N ASP A 11 6.62 -4.74 -1.47
CA ASP A 11 5.21 -5.08 -1.28
C ASP A 11 5.07 -6.50 -0.72
N TYR A 12 5.81 -7.46 -1.25
CA TYR A 12 5.85 -8.80 -0.67
C TYR A 12 6.18 -8.77 0.83
N ARG A 13 7.18 -7.96 1.22
CA ARG A 13 7.57 -7.79 2.63
C ARG A 13 6.49 -7.10 3.46
N LYS A 14 5.90 -6.02 2.95
CA LYS A 14 4.82 -5.29 3.62
C LYS A 14 3.59 -6.16 3.82
N TYR A 15 3.16 -6.86 2.78
CA TYR A 15 2.02 -7.76 2.86
C TYR A 15 2.27 -8.93 3.79
N GLY A 16 3.47 -9.50 3.77
CA GLY A 16 3.88 -10.55 4.73
C GLY A 16 3.81 -10.05 6.18
N LEU A 17 4.29 -8.83 6.45
CA LEU A 17 4.16 -8.20 7.79
C LEU A 17 2.70 -8.00 8.18
N LEU A 18 1.87 -7.46 7.29
CA LEU A 18 0.43 -7.28 7.55
C LEU A 18 -0.25 -8.61 7.84
N ARG A 19 0.01 -9.65 7.05
CA ARG A 19 -0.51 -11.01 7.27
C ARG A 19 -0.10 -11.58 8.63
N ALA A 20 1.17 -11.40 9.02
CA ALA A 20 1.67 -11.82 10.33
C ALA A 20 0.93 -11.11 11.47
N ILE A 21 0.72 -9.79 11.36
CA ILE A 21 -0.06 -9.00 12.33
C ILE A 21 -1.51 -9.49 12.38
N ILE A 22 -2.15 -9.67 11.22
CA ILE A 22 -3.55 -10.11 11.11
C ILE A 22 -3.73 -11.50 11.73
N SER A 23 -2.82 -12.44 11.46
CA SER A 23 -2.91 -13.81 11.99
C SER A 23 -2.64 -13.89 13.49
N ALA A 24 -1.74 -13.06 14.02
CA ALA A 24 -1.37 -13.04 15.43
C ALA A 24 -2.36 -12.25 16.32
N THR A 25 -3.29 -11.51 15.73
CA THR A 25 -4.16 -10.58 16.46
C THR A 25 -5.62 -10.69 16.01
N LYS A 26 -6.50 -9.92 16.70
CA LYS A 26 -7.90 -9.71 16.26
C LYS A 26 -8.08 -8.37 15.54
N LEU A 27 -7.00 -7.79 15.02
CA LEU A 27 -7.06 -6.52 14.32
C LEU A 27 -7.83 -6.67 13.01
N ARG A 28 -8.54 -5.62 12.66
CA ARG A 28 -9.26 -5.43 11.40
C ARG A 28 -8.63 -4.23 10.70
N PRO A 29 -7.66 -4.46 9.82
CA PRO A 29 -6.95 -3.38 9.15
C PRO A 29 -7.83 -2.60 8.18
N LEU A 30 -7.63 -1.28 8.13
CA LEU A 30 -7.88 -0.46 6.97
C LEU A 30 -6.52 -0.14 6.33
N VAL A 31 -6.31 -0.62 5.13
CA VAL A 31 -5.08 -0.36 4.36
C VAL A 31 -5.33 0.85 3.47
N ALA A 32 -4.69 1.96 3.80
CA ALA A 32 -4.73 3.18 3.00
C ALA A 32 -3.44 3.29 2.18
N TRP A 33 -3.56 3.04 0.88
CA TRP A 33 -2.40 2.99 -0.02
C TRP A 33 -1.70 4.33 -0.23
N MET A 34 -2.36 5.44 0.12
CA MET A 34 -1.85 6.78 -0.15
C MET A 34 -1.36 6.89 -1.61
N LEU A 35 -2.25 6.55 -2.54
CA LEU A 35 -1.91 6.48 -3.96
C LEU A 35 -1.46 7.84 -4.50
N THR A 36 -0.44 7.81 -5.33
CA THR A 36 0.00 8.92 -6.17
C THR A 36 -0.04 8.48 -7.64
N PRO A 37 -0.22 9.41 -8.59
CA PRO A 37 -0.22 9.07 -10.01
C PRO A 37 1.05 8.32 -10.44
N ASP A 38 0.89 7.35 -11.32
CA ASP A 38 2.01 6.68 -11.97
C ASP A 38 2.81 7.68 -12.81
N ASP A 39 4.13 7.53 -12.85
CA ASP A 39 5.02 8.45 -13.55
C ASP A 39 5.83 7.77 -14.67
N GLY A 40 5.56 6.47 -14.93
CA GLY A 40 6.28 5.68 -15.93
C GLY A 40 7.76 5.44 -15.60
N GLY A 41 8.16 5.71 -14.35
CA GLY A 41 9.51 5.45 -13.86
C GLY A 41 9.83 3.94 -13.80
N ARG A 42 11.10 3.62 -13.57
CA ARG A 42 11.57 2.23 -13.44
C ARG A 42 11.56 1.72 -12.00
N ASP A 43 11.22 2.57 -11.03
CA ASP A 43 11.13 2.17 -9.63
C ASP A 43 9.97 1.19 -9.42
N GLY A 44 10.10 0.33 -8.41
CA GLY A 44 9.07 -0.66 -8.08
C GLY A 44 9.02 -1.87 -9.04
N ASN A 45 10.09 -2.16 -9.78
CA ASN A 45 10.15 -3.26 -10.75
C ASN A 45 10.95 -4.47 -10.26
N PHE A 46 11.24 -4.60 -8.96
CA PHE A 46 11.92 -5.76 -8.39
C PHE A 46 10.94 -6.92 -8.19
N THR A 47 10.48 -7.49 -9.30
CA THR A 47 9.51 -8.61 -9.33
C THR A 47 10.17 -9.96 -9.61
N THR A 48 11.46 -9.97 -9.96
CA THR A 48 12.23 -11.20 -10.27
C THR A 48 12.30 -12.20 -9.11
N TYR A 49 11.98 -11.78 -7.87
CA TYR A 49 11.86 -12.69 -6.73
C TYR A 49 10.77 -13.75 -6.95
N LEU A 50 9.76 -13.48 -7.76
CA LEU A 50 8.70 -14.42 -8.12
C LEU A 50 9.19 -15.56 -9.02
N GLU A 51 10.35 -15.39 -9.66
CA GLU A 51 11.01 -16.39 -10.50
C GLU A 51 11.94 -17.31 -9.69
N ASP A 52 12.12 -17.04 -8.37
CA ASP A 52 13.01 -17.79 -7.47
C ASP A 52 12.22 -18.31 -6.24
N PRO A 53 11.32 -19.32 -6.45
CA PRO A 53 10.48 -19.85 -5.38
C PRO A 53 11.31 -20.55 -4.28
N ASP A 54 12.41 -21.20 -4.62
CA ASP A 54 13.26 -21.90 -3.64
C ASP A 54 13.77 -20.97 -2.55
N ARG A 55 14.00 -19.71 -2.90
CA ARG A 55 14.48 -18.67 -1.99
C ARG A 55 13.36 -17.96 -1.25
N TRP A 56 12.23 -17.68 -1.91
CA TRP A 56 11.25 -16.71 -1.40
C TRP A 56 9.94 -17.31 -0.93
N GLU A 57 9.50 -18.46 -1.48
CA GLU A 57 8.20 -19.06 -1.16
C GLU A 57 8.07 -19.43 0.33
N ASN A 58 9.16 -19.83 0.97
CA ASN A 58 9.17 -20.31 2.34
C ASN A 58 8.92 -19.23 3.41
N TYR A 59 8.97 -17.94 3.06
CA TYR A 59 8.68 -16.86 4.01
C TYR A 59 7.17 -16.69 4.25
N ASP A 60 6.37 -16.74 3.19
CA ASP A 60 4.90 -16.77 3.24
C ASP A 60 4.40 -17.41 1.94
N ARG A 61 4.26 -18.73 1.96
CA ARG A 61 3.87 -19.50 0.78
C ARG A 61 2.53 -19.06 0.17
N PRO A 62 1.44 -18.88 0.95
CA PRO A 62 0.17 -18.43 0.37
C PRO A 62 0.27 -17.06 -0.29
N LEU A 63 1.02 -16.13 0.31
CA LEU A 63 1.25 -14.80 -0.27
C LEU A 63 2.07 -14.89 -1.55
N PHE A 64 3.18 -15.65 -1.53
CA PHE A 64 4.05 -15.83 -2.69
C PHE A 64 3.27 -16.40 -3.89
N LEU A 65 2.55 -17.49 -3.69
CA LEU A 65 1.75 -18.12 -4.75
C LEU A 65 0.63 -17.20 -5.26
N GLY A 66 -0.03 -16.47 -4.35
CA GLY A 66 -1.08 -15.52 -4.73
C GLY A 66 -0.53 -14.38 -5.58
N LEU A 67 0.60 -13.77 -5.20
CA LEU A 67 1.24 -12.73 -5.99
C LEU A 67 1.71 -13.27 -7.34
N ASN A 68 2.33 -14.45 -7.37
CA ASN A 68 2.76 -15.08 -8.62
C ASN A 68 1.58 -15.30 -9.58
N GLN A 69 0.43 -15.76 -9.08
CA GLN A 69 -0.78 -15.90 -9.88
C GLN A 69 -1.28 -14.56 -10.44
N LEU A 70 -1.30 -13.51 -9.61
CA LEU A 70 -1.70 -12.17 -10.05
C LEU A 70 -0.76 -11.61 -11.13
N PHE A 71 0.54 -11.87 -11.02
CA PHE A 71 1.54 -11.46 -12.01
C PHE A 71 1.51 -12.28 -13.30
N SER A 72 1.07 -13.54 -13.24
CA SER A 72 0.92 -14.38 -14.43
C SER A 72 -0.31 -13.98 -15.27
N SER A 73 -1.21 -13.17 -14.73
CA SER A 73 -2.29 -12.56 -15.50
C SER A 73 -1.74 -11.40 -16.33
N GLU A 74 -2.19 -11.24 -17.57
CA GLU A 74 -1.81 -10.12 -18.45
C GLU A 74 -2.44 -8.78 -18.01
N LEU A 75 -2.86 -8.67 -16.77
CA LEU A 75 -3.50 -7.48 -16.21
C LEU A 75 -2.46 -6.41 -15.88
N GLU A 76 -2.85 -5.16 -16.09
CA GLU A 76 -2.05 -4.02 -15.68
C GLU A 76 -1.84 -4.02 -14.15
N ARG A 77 -0.64 -3.71 -13.71
CA ARG A 77 -0.28 -3.66 -12.28
C ARG A 77 -1.13 -2.64 -11.55
N SER A 78 -1.79 -3.07 -10.49
CA SER A 78 -2.62 -2.22 -9.65
C SER A 78 -2.82 -2.83 -8.26
N VAL A 79 -2.90 -1.99 -7.24
CA VAL A 79 -3.28 -2.44 -5.88
C VAL A 79 -4.67 -3.10 -5.86
N ALA A 80 -5.55 -2.74 -6.80
CA ALA A 80 -6.87 -3.34 -6.95
C ALA A 80 -6.81 -4.86 -7.19
N LEU A 81 -5.71 -5.37 -7.74
CA LEU A 81 -5.51 -6.81 -7.90
C LEU A 81 -5.44 -7.51 -6.54
N LEU A 82 -4.73 -6.92 -5.56
CA LEU A 82 -4.66 -7.46 -4.19
C LEU A 82 -6.00 -7.31 -3.48
N GLU A 83 -6.66 -6.18 -3.65
CA GLU A 83 -7.95 -5.88 -3.02
C GLU A 83 -9.03 -6.89 -3.42
N GLY A 84 -8.96 -7.43 -4.64
CA GLY A 84 -9.84 -8.48 -5.15
C GLY A 84 -9.58 -9.87 -4.57
N THR A 85 -8.60 -10.02 -3.67
CA THR A 85 -8.20 -11.31 -3.08
C THR A 85 -8.47 -11.39 -1.59
N SER A 86 -8.32 -12.58 -1.02
CA SER A 86 -8.29 -12.81 0.44
C SER A 86 -6.88 -12.83 1.03
N LEU A 87 -5.85 -12.36 0.31
CA LEU A 87 -4.46 -12.41 0.77
C LEU A 87 -4.23 -11.60 2.04
N LEU A 88 -4.92 -10.48 2.21
CA LEU A 88 -4.97 -9.72 3.46
C LEU A 88 -6.36 -9.90 4.10
N GLU A 89 -6.53 -11.00 4.82
CA GLU A 89 -7.80 -11.33 5.46
C GLU A 89 -8.31 -10.22 6.38
N ARG A 90 -9.63 -10.06 6.48
CA ARG A 90 -10.27 -9.07 7.38
C ARG A 90 -9.86 -7.62 7.13
N SER A 91 -9.17 -7.33 6.04
CA SER A 91 -8.77 -5.98 5.67
C SER A 91 -9.83 -5.30 4.81
N ALA A 92 -9.97 -3.99 4.99
CA ALA A 92 -10.60 -3.10 4.03
C ALA A 92 -9.53 -2.19 3.41
N TYR A 93 -9.88 -1.52 2.33
CA TYR A 93 -8.93 -0.71 1.57
C TYR A 93 -9.46 0.70 1.34
N PHE A 94 -8.55 1.66 1.34
CA PHE A 94 -8.81 3.04 0.97
C PHE A 94 -7.80 3.44 -0.11
N SER A 95 -8.29 3.57 -1.35
CA SER A 95 -7.48 3.62 -2.58
C SER A 95 -7.60 4.94 -3.33
N ASP A 96 -8.11 5.98 -2.64
CA ASP A 96 -8.18 7.31 -3.24
C ASP A 96 -6.78 7.91 -3.42
N VAL A 97 -6.58 8.61 -4.54
CA VAL A 97 -5.33 9.34 -4.81
C VAL A 97 -5.20 10.51 -3.85
N VAL A 98 -4.01 10.63 -3.22
CA VAL A 98 -3.71 11.73 -2.29
C VAL A 98 -3.43 13.01 -3.07
N PRO A 99 -4.14 14.13 -2.82
CA PRO A 99 -3.83 15.41 -3.44
C PRO A 99 -2.55 16.03 -2.90
N ASP A 100 -1.93 16.91 -3.70
CA ASP A 100 -0.78 17.71 -3.24
C ASP A 100 -1.20 18.94 -2.42
N ASP A 101 -2.37 19.53 -2.74
CA ASP A 101 -2.84 20.74 -2.07
C ASP A 101 -3.40 20.47 -0.67
N GLY A 102 -3.27 21.46 0.22
CA GLY A 102 -3.60 21.31 1.64
C GLY A 102 -5.10 21.06 1.90
N ASP A 103 -5.99 21.68 1.15
CA ASP A 103 -7.44 21.55 1.34
C ASP A 103 -7.91 20.17 0.87
N GLY A 104 -7.45 19.74 -0.30
CA GLY A 104 -7.71 18.42 -0.83
C GLY A 104 -7.20 17.31 0.09
N ARG A 105 -5.98 17.49 0.67
CA ARG A 105 -5.43 16.54 1.65
C ARG A 105 -6.28 16.47 2.93
N THR A 106 -6.71 17.61 3.43
CA THR A 106 -7.58 17.67 4.61
C THR A 106 -8.87 16.87 4.37
N GLU A 107 -9.49 17.03 3.21
CA GLU A 107 -10.69 16.28 2.86
C GLU A 107 -10.40 14.79 2.61
N TRP A 108 -9.23 14.44 2.04
CA TRP A 108 -8.78 13.07 1.87
C TRP A 108 -8.66 12.37 3.23
N PHE A 109 -8.02 12.99 4.22
CA PHE A 109 -7.90 12.44 5.58
C PHE A 109 -9.24 12.34 6.30
N ARG A 110 -10.15 13.30 6.14
CA ARG A 110 -11.52 13.18 6.69
C ARG A 110 -12.27 11.98 6.13
N ARG A 111 -12.10 11.67 4.84
CA ARG A 111 -12.72 10.48 4.24
C ARG A 111 -12.07 9.20 4.77
N LEU A 112 -10.75 9.19 4.92
CA LEU A 112 -10.03 8.08 5.54
C LEU A 112 -10.51 7.84 6.99
N GLU A 113 -10.63 8.88 7.80
CA GLU A 113 -11.13 8.81 9.18
C GLU A 113 -12.51 8.16 9.24
N ARG A 114 -13.46 8.60 8.40
CA ARG A 114 -14.79 7.97 8.32
C ARG A 114 -14.72 6.49 7.96
N CYS A 115 -13.85 6.11 7.05
CA CYS A 115 -13.63 4.70 6.72
C CYS A 115 -13.00 3.94 7.90
N ALA A 116 -12.15 4.59 8.67
CA ALA A 116 -11.44 4.00 9.79
C ALA A 116 -12.32 3.67 11.01
N GLU A 117 -13.49 4.31 11.16
CA GLU A 117 -14.40 4.09 12.30
C GLU A 117 -14.81 2.63 12.51
N ALA A 118 -14.89 1.84 11.44
CA ALA A 118 -15.23 0.42 11.48
C ALA A 118 -14.01 -0.49 11.75
N HIS A 119 -12.82 0.09 11.86
CA HIS A 119 -11.54 -0.62 11.94
C HIS A 119 -10.81 -0.26 13.23
N ASN A 120 -9.89 -1.11 13.67
CA ASN A 120 -9.10 -0.89 14.89
C ASN A 120 -7.58 -0.87 14.63
N PHE A 121 -7.21 -0.84 13.36
CA PHE A 121 -5.83 -0.69 12.89
C PHE A 121 -5.85 -0.01 11.52
N VAL A 122 -5.08 1.05 11.34
CA VAL A 122 -4.90 1.72 10.05
C VAL A 122 -3.44 1.55 9.62
N PHE A 123 -3.24 1.04 8.41
CA PHE A 123 -1.93 0.97 7.78
C PHE A 123 -1.86 2.02 6.67
N LEU A 124 -0.91 2.95 6.80
CA LEU A 124 -0.68 4.02 5.82
C LEU A 124 0.56 3.67 4.99
N ASP A 125 0.44 3.69 3.66
CA ASP A 125 1.52 3.35 2.72
C ASP A 125 1.90 4.54 1.81
N PRO A 126 2.56 5.57 2.35
CA PRO A 126 3.02 6.69 1.55
C PRO A 126 4.14 6.28 0.59
N ASP A 127 4.20 6.92 -0.58
CA ASP A 127 5.17 6.62 -1.66
C ASP A 127 6.63 6.76 -1.19
N ASN A 128 6.94 7.82 -0.41
CA ASN A 128 8.29 8.13 0.06
C ASN A 128 8.46 8.08 1.60
N GLY A 129 7.41 7.68 2.34
CA GLY A 129 7.46 7.57 3.79
C GLY A 129 7.07 8.86 4.52
N LEU A 130 7.75 9.17 5.64
CA LEU A 130 7.43 10.31 6.49
C LEU A 130 7.91 11.64 5.90
N GLU A 131 7.31 12.74 6.36
CA GLU A 131 7.62 14.10 5.95
C GLU A 131 9.11 14.44 6.00
N VAL A 132 9.55 15.26 5.05
CA VAL A 132 10.90 15.81 4.99
C VAL A 132 10.87 17.31 4.79
N ARG A 133 11.83 18.05 5.36
CA ARG A 133 11.89 19.52 5.29
C ARG A 133 11.90 20.07 3.86
N SER A 134 12.46 19.32 2.90
CA SER A 134 12.55 19.72 1.50
C SER A 134 11.24 19.59 0.72
N ARG A 135 10.20 19.01 1.31
CA ARG A 135 8.87 18.81 0.70
C ARG A 135 7.78 19.24 1.68
N PRO A 136 7.50 20.54 1.78
CA PRO A 136 6.50 21.04 2.73
C PRO A 136 5.09 20.58 2.36
N HIS A 137 4.26 20.45 3.37
CA HIS A 137 2.82 20.16 3.22
C HIS A 137 2.14 21.15 2.26
N GLY A 138 1.21 20.67 1.44
CA GLY A 138 0.45 21.49 0.50
C GLY A 138 1.24 21.99 -0.71
N ARG A 139 2.41 21.43 -0.98
CA ARG A 139 3.26 21.77 -2.14
C ARG A 139 3.41 20.57 -3.06
N ARG A 140 3.86 20.82 -4.28
CA ARG A 140 4.10 19.81 -5.31
C ARG A 140 4.87 18.60 -4.75
N ASN A 141 4.38 17.41 -5.02
CA ASN A 141 4.88 16.13 -4.52
C ASN A 141 4.76 15.93 -3.00
N SER A 142 3.99 16.75 -2.27
CA SER A 142 3.70 16.49 -0.86
C SER A 142 2.84 15.24 -0.67
N SER A 143 2.02 14.88 -1.65
CA SER A 143 1.21 13.65 -1.68
C SER A 143 2.01 12.37 -1.49
N LYS A 144 3.31 12.39 -1.79
CA LYS A 144 4.22 11.24 -1.62
C LYS A 144 4.63 10.97 -0.18
N TYR A 145 4.30 11.87 0.75
CA TYR A 145 4.74 11.82 2.14
C TYR A 145 3.54 11.84 3.09
N LEU A 146 3.71 11.19 4.25
CA LEU A 146 2.81 11.30 5.38
C LEU A 146 3.34 12.36 6.34
N PHE A 147 2.51 13.33 6.70
CA PHE A 147 2.85 14.38 7.66
C PHE A 147 2.34 14.02 9.05
N LEU A 148 3.20 14.17 10.08
CA LEU A 148 2.88 13.74 11.44
C LEU A 148 1.67 14.44 12.05
N HIS A 149 1.35 15.66 11.61
CA HIS A 149 0.16 16.38 12.08
C HIS A 149 -1.16 15.83 11.49
N GLU A 150 -1.10 15.03 10.44
CA GLU A 150 -2.26 14.40 9.80
C GLU A 150 -2.73 13.11 10.51
N VAL A 151 -1.91 12.57 11.42
CA VAL A 151 -2.19 11.30 12.15
C VAL A 151 -2.32 11.49 13.67
N LYS A 152 -2.64 12.70 14.12
CA LYS A 152 -2.81 13.05 15.54
C LYS A 152 -4.26 12.98 15.96
#